data_811c6f27f9572dba4ba3310787c66850
#
_entry.id   811c6f27f9572dba4ba3310787c66850
#
_cell.length_a   1.000
_cell.length_b   1.000
_cell.length_c   1.000
_cell.angle_alpha   90.00
_cell.angle_beta   90.00
_cell.angle_gamma   90.00
#
_symmetry.space_group_name_H-M   'P 1'
#
loop_
_entity.id
_entity.type
_entity.pdbx_description
1 polymer ?
#
loop_
_entity_poly.entity_id
_entity_poly.type
_entity_poly.pdbx_seq_one_letter_code
_entity_poly.pdbx_strand_id
1 'polypeptide(L)'
;MPNHSPLALFLVALVATAAIAADHPIEGDRLSLGDPPTNVARRRVTFRATGDLAIDPTTAADARSVGATIEFTGENPGDGATGPIALDPSFWVGVGRPPGSRGYKYVDFNVSTGIRKIVFTAGARGGSLTVSGKGSTWPYAITQPQGPISVQFTIGNDVYCAEFTTFARNEVGKVRASNAPPPASCTITPPVCGNGVVERGEECDDGNTTAGDGCSATCQLENTSAICAGVPSVAGTAITSVRVASGLSAPLHVTAPPLDPNRLFVVEQGGTIRLVKNGILQPQAFLDIGDRISCCGERGLLSLAFHPDYENNGRFFVDYTNGVGDITIARYQVSANPDLADHASEKILLTINHQDFGNHNGGQLAFGPDGYLYTSTGDGGGGGDPLGSGQSLSTLLGKQLRIDVDVENPPYYVMPAGNPFPGAGDPLNLIWAYGLRNPWRFSFDRATGELYTADVGQDSWEEVDVQPAGVGGLNYGWHVFEGRHCFDPSPDPDCPNPPTGYTMPVLEYDHSQGCAITGGFVYRGCAMPDLRGTYFYSDYCSAFIRTFSGVSGGDAQNLADRTADADPPGSLSIDSVTSFGEDARGELYVVDQGGEVFKIVPGS
;
A
#
# COMPACT_ATOMS: atom_id res chain seq x y z
N MET A 1 -33.20 38.31 64.57
CA MET A 1 -32.71 38.49 63.15
C MET A 1 -32.41 37.10 62.66
N PRO A 2 -33.17 36.52 61.76
CA PRO A 2 -32.92 35.19 61.24
C PRO A 2 -32.00 35.22 59.97
N ASN A 3 -31.03 34.36 60.02
CA ASN A 3 -30.11 34.08 58.90
C ASN A 3 -30.80 33.30 57.77
N HIS A 4 -30.82 33.83 56.60
CA HIS A 4 -31.19 33.12 55.38
C HIS A 4 -29.94 32.54 54.72
N SER A 5 -29.82 31.19 54.66
CA SER A 5 -28.90 30.47 53.80
C SER A 5 -29.55 30.26 52.41
N PRO A 6 -28.84 30.44 51.32
CA PRO A 6 -29.38 30.11 49.99
C PRO A 6 -29.27 28.61 49.71
N LEU A 7 -30.38 28.05 49.27
CA LEU A 7 -30.49 26.68 48.73
C LEU A 7 -29.76 26.61 47.40
N ALA A 8 -28.67 25.84 47.32
CA ALA A 8 -28.00 25.53 46.09
C ALA A 8 -28.78 24.46 45.33
N LEU A 9 -29.32 24.84 44.19
CA LEU A 9 -29.98 23.93 43.24
C LEU A 9 -28.88 23.17 42.47
N PHE A 10 -28.68 21.90 42.81
CA PHE A 10 -27.85 21.02 41.97
C PHE A 10 -28.62 20.64 40.69
N LEU A 11 -28.24 21.22 39.58
CA LEU A 11 -28.67 20.79 38.24
C LEU A 11 -27.89 19.49 37.92
N VAL A 12 -28.52 18.34 38.05
CA VAL A 12 -28.00 17.08 37.53
C VAL A 12 -28.16 17.11 36.01
N ALA A 13 -27.08 17.41 35.31
CA ALA A 13 -27.05 17.22 33.88
C ALA A 13 -27.09 15.71 33.61
N LEU A 14 -28.22 15.22 33.09
CA LEU A 14 -28.30 13.91 32.47
C LEU A 14 -27.40 13.95 31.22
N VAL A 15 -26.20 13.41 31.30
CA VAL A 15 -25.41 13.05 30.14
C VAL A 15 -26.11 11.84 29.55
N ALA A 16 -26.82 12.05 28.46
CA ALA A 16 -27.29 10.95 27.62
C ALA A 16 -26.05 10.26 27.07
N THR A 17 -25.68 9.12 27.61
CA THR A 17 -24.71 8.21 26.94
C THR A 17 -25.35 7.82 25.62
N ALA A 18 -24.77 8.25 24.51
CA ALA A 18 -25.09 7.69 23.21
C ALA A 18 -24.90 6.17 23.31
N ALA A 19 -25.94 5.40 23.02
CA ALA A 19 -25.83 3.96 22.96
C ALA A 19 -24.81 3.64 21.87
N ILE A 20 -23.75 2.91 22.22
CA ILE A 20 -22.74 2.45 21.27
C ILE A 20 -23.48 1.49 20.31
N ALA A 21 -23.29 1.70 19.01
CA ALA A 21 -23.80 0.80 17.97
C ALA A 21 -23.24 -0.61 18.23
N ALA A 22 -24.09 -1.62 18.12
CA ALA A 22 -23.64 -3.01 18.26
C ALA A 22 -23.29 -3.56 16.87
N ASP A 23 -22.05 -3.96 16.69
CA ASP A 23 -21.55 -4.56 15.47
C ASP A 23 -21.83 -6.06 15.44
N HIS A 24 -22.42 -6.53 14.35
CA HIS A 24 -22.74 -7.94 14.10
C HIS A 24 -22.12 -8.41 12.78
N PRO A 25 -20.82 -8.80 12.76
CA PRO A 25 -20.22 -9.43 11.60
C PRO A 25 -20.91 -10.76 11.26
N ILE A 26 -21.35 -10.94 10.01
CA ILE A 26 -22.11 -12.10 9.55
C ILE A 26 -21.46 -12.76 8.33
N GLU A 27 -21.66 -14.09 8.20
CA GLU A 27 -21.16 -14.84 7.04
C GLU A 27 -21.93 -14.48 5.77
N GLY A 28 -21.20 -14.11 4.70
CA GLY A 28 -21.77 -13.82 3.39
C GLY A 28 -22.00 -15.11 2.58
N ASP A 29 -23.18 -15.70 2.62
CA ASP A 29 -23.47 -16.93 1.88
C ASP A 29 -23.43 -16.72 0.37
N ARG A 30 -23.94 -15.59 -0.11
CA ARG A 30 -24.06 -15.30 -1.55
C ARG A 30 -24.28 -13.84 -1.85
N LEU A 31 -23.51 -13.36 -2.84
CA LEU A 31 -23.73 -12.06 -3.49
C LEU A 31 -23.90 -12.28 -5.00
N SER A 32 -24.87 -11.63 -5.62
CA SER A 32 -25.02 -11.57 -7.07
C SER A 32 -25.54 -10.20 -7.47
N LEU A 33 -24.70 -9.45 -8.15
CA LEU A 33 -25.01 -8.16 -8.75
C LEU A 33 -25.09 -8.31 -10.27
N GLY A 34 -26.04 -7.61 -10.89
CA GLY A 34 -26.16 -7.55 -12.34
C GLY A 34 -26.49 -6.14 -12.77
N ASP A 35 -25.65 -5.60 -13.65
CA ASP A 35 -25.79 -4.28 -14.27
C ASP A 35 -25.55 -4.40 -15.78
N PRO A 36 -26.53 -4.89 -16.57
CA PRO A 36 -26.37 -5.03 -18.01
C PRO A 36 -26.06 -3.67 -18.65
N PRO A 37 -24.93 -3.51 -19.37
CA PRO A 37 -24.45 -2.20 -19.85
C PRO A 37 -25.44 -1.44 -20.75
N THR A 38 -26.33 -2.16 -21.42
CA THR A 38 -27.30 -1.59 -22.37
C THR A 38 -28.71 -1.47 -21.84
N ASN A 39 -28.99 -1.92 -20.59
CA ASN A 39 -30.37 -1.93 -20.09
C ASN A 39 -30.45 -1.84 -18.56
N VAL A 40 -30.42 -0.63 -18.02
CA VAL A 40 -30.52 -0.34 -16.57
C VAL A 40 -31.79 -0.89 -15.92
N ALA A 41 -32.88 -1.07 -16.67
CA ALA A 41 -34.10 -1.67 -16.14
C ALA A 41 -33.94 -3.16 -15.80
N ARG A 42 -32.87 -3.81 -16.25
CA ARG A 42 -32.51 -5.19 -15.92
C ARG A 42 -31.49 -5.32 -14.81
N ARG A 43 -31.10 -4.22 -14.17
CA ARG A 43 -30.29 -4.25 -12.95
C ARG A 43 -30.95 -5.09 -11.88
N ARG A 44 -30.13 -5.81 -11.10
CA ARG A 44 -30.63 -6.68 -10.01
C ARG A 44 -29.58 -6.93 -8.95
N VAL A 45 -30.06 -7.12 -7.73
CA VAL A 45 -29.25 -7.56 -6.59
C VAL A 45 -29.91 -8.78 -5.94
N THR A 46 -29.09 -9.70 -5.50
CA THR A 46 -29.45 -10.77 -4.55
C THR A 46 -28.28 -10.92 -3.59
N PHE A 47 -28.57 -10.74 -2.30
CA PHE A 47 -27.63 -10.95 -1.22
C PHE A 47 -28.26 -11.91 -0.21
N ARG A 48 -27.46 -12.79 0.35
CA ARG A 48 -27.81 -13.65 1.46
C ARG A 48 -26.65 -13.76 2.41
N ALA A 49 -26.95 -13.70 3.70
CA ALA A 49 -26.01 -13.92 4.79
C ALA A 49 -26.66 -14.74 5.90
N THR A 50 -25.83 -15.42 6.68
CA THR A 50 -26.20 -16.16 7.88
C THR A 50 -25.22 -15.85 9.00
N GLY A 51 -25.54 -16.25 10.23
CA GLY A 51 -24.66 -16.02 11.36
C GLY A 51 -25.41 -15.57 12.60
N ASP A 52 -24.73 -14.82 13.48
CA ASP A 52 -25.33 -14.28 14.69
C ASP A 52 -26.20 -13.05 14.38
N LEU A 53 -27.37 -13.33 13.83
CA LEU A 53 -28.41 -12.36 13.58
C LEU A 53 -29.36 -12.36 14.79
N ALA A 54 -28.86 -11.88 15.93
CA ALA A 54 -29.65 -11.72 17.14
C ALA A 54 -30.50 -10.45 17.04
N ILE A 55 -31.79 -10.55 17.42
CA ILE A 55 -32.57 -9.35 17.74
C ILE A 55 -32.47 -9.21 19.27
N ASP A 56 -31.69 -8.29 19.74
CA ASP A 56 -31.68 -7.94 21.14
C ASP A 56 -32.89 -7.00 21.41
N PRO A 57 -33.90 -7.44 22.14
CA PRO A 57 -35.07 -6.62 22.41
C PRO A 57 -34.74 -5.40 23.28
N THR A 58 -33.54 -5.29 23.84
CA THR A 58 -33.10 -4.15 24.66
C THR A 58 -32.34 -3.10 23.85
N THR A 59 -31.75 -3.46 22.71
CA THR A 59 -30.94 -2.58 21.85
C THR A 59 -31.53 -2.45 20.46
N ALA A 60 -32.23 -3.47 19.94
CA ALA A 60 -32.79 -3.46 18.60
C ALA A 60 -34.00 -2.54 18.51
N ALA A 61 -33.86 -1.49 17.74
CA ALA A 61 -35.02 -0.70 17.33
C ALA A 61 -35.95 -1.50 16.44
N ASP A 62 -37.26 -1.33 16.59
CA ASP A 62 -38.25 -1.96 15.74
C ASP A 62 -38.24 -1.34 14.34
N ALA A 63 -37.85 -2.13 13.32
CA ALA A 63 -37.79 -1.68 11.93
C ALA A 63 -39.10 -1.08 11.40
N ARG A 64 -40.25 -1.43 12.01
CA ARG A 64 -41.58 -0.88 11.69
C ARG A 64 -41.76 0.55 12.21
N SER A 65 -40.93 0.95 13.18
CA SER A 65 -40.97 2.28 13.81
C SER A 65 -39.88 3.20 13.30
N VAL A 66 -38.65 2.66 13.16
CA VAL A 66 -37.46 3.47 12.82
C VAL A 66 -36.97 3.25 11.38
N GLY A 67 -37.51 2.25 10.68
CA GLY A 67 -36.96 1.84 9.38
C GLY A 67 -35.66 1.08 9.50
N ALA A 68 -34.97 1.00 8.38
CA ALA A 68 -33.64 0.43 8.29
C ALA A 68 -32.87 1.09 7.15
N THR A 69 -31.57 0.88 7.06
CA THR A 69 -30.78 1.21 5.89
C THR A 69 -30.04 -0.02 5.37
N ILE A 70 -29.77 -0.05 4.08
CA ILE A 70 -28.88 -1.04 3.49
C ILE A 70 -27.95 -0.36 2.50
N GLU A 71 -26.68 -0.77 2.54
CA GLU A 71 -25.64 -0.23 1.68
C GLU A 71 -24.81 -1.36 1.07
N PHE A 72 -24.43 -1.18 -0.19
CA PHE A 72 -23.48 -2.03 -0.90
C PHE A 72 -22.37 -1.14 -1.42
N THR A 73 -21.13 -1.45 -1.10
CA THR A 73 -20.00 -0.60 -1.46
C THR A 73 -18.84 -1.48 -1.91
N GLY A 74 -18.31 -1.22 -3.11
CA GLY A 74 -17.03 -1.74 -3.55
C GLY A 74 -15.89 -0.92 -2.96
N GLU A 75 -14.72 -1.53 -2.78
CA GLU A 75 -13.63 -0.95 -2.00
C GLU A 75 -12.58 -0.24 -2.84
N ASN A 76 -12.49 -0.56 -4.13
CA ASN A 76 -11.49 0.07 -4.98
C ASN A 76 -12.04 1.33 -5.66
N PRO A 77 -11.18 2.29 -6.02
CA PRO A 77 -11.56 3.44 -6.84
C PRO A 77 -12.27 3.02 -8.12
N GLY A 78 -13.43 3.64 -8.38
CA GLY A 78 -14.26 3.31 -9.54
C GLY A 78 -15.18 2.10 -9.39
N ASP A 79 -15.15 1.41 -8.26
CA ASP A 79 -16.12 0.37 -7.92
C ASP A 79 -17.52 0.97 -7.72
N GLY A 80 -18.52 0.10 -7.83
CA GLY A 80 -19.91 0.51 -7.59
C GLY A 80 -20.18 0.77 -6.11
N ALA A 81 -21.01 1.77 -5.83
CA ALA A 81 -21.56 2.02 -4.51
C ALA A 81 -23.04 2.41 -4.61
N THR A 82 -23.81 2.06 -3.56
CA THR A 82 -25.22 2.51 -3.49
C THR A 82 -25.39 3.76 -2.64
N GLY A 83 -24.43 4.02 -1.74
CA GLY A 83 -24.72 4.81 -0.56
C GLY A 83 -25.79 4.15 0.33
N PRO A 84 -26.11 4.72 1.50
CA PRO A 84 -27.12 4.20 2.39
C PRO A 84 -28.53 4.35 1.78
N ILE A 85 -29.14 3.22 1.42
CA ILE A 85 -30.52 3.14 0.93
C ILE A 85 -31.47 3.10 2.11
N ALA A 86 -32.23 4.15 2.32
CA ALA A 86 -33.25 4.21 3.37
C ALA A 86 -34.45 3.31 3.03
N LEU A 87 -34.88 2.50 3.97
CA LEU A 87 -35.99 1.55 3.87
C LEU A 87 -37.14 2.02 4.78
N ASP A 88 -38.18 2.58 4.16
CA ASP A 88 -39.31 3.21 4.86
C ASP A 88 -39.96 2.26 5.86
N PRO A 89 -40.21 2.71 7.11
CA PRO A 89 -40.86 1.93 8.17
C PRO A 89 -42.21 1.33 7.76
N SER A 90 -42.96 2.01 6.93
CA SER A 90 -44.30 1.57 6.51
C SER A 90 -44.34 0.29 5.65
N PHE A 91 -43.22 -0.11 5.06
CA PHE A 91 -43.09 -1.34 4.28
C PHE A 91 -42.63 -2.56 5.11
N TRP A 92 -42.39 -2.40 6.41
CA TRP A 92 -41.95 -3.46 7.29
C TRP A 92 -43.10 -4.16 8.00
N VAL A 93 -43.03 -5.47 8.09
CA VAL A 93 -43.91 -6.32 8.89
C VAL A 93 -43.11 -7.23 9.82
N GLY A 94 -43.57 -7.39 11.06
CA GLY A 94 -42.92 -8.24 12.04
C GLY A 94 -43.17 -9.72 11.74
N VAL A 95 -42.13 -10.54 11.88
CA VAL A 95 -42.17 -11.99 11.77
C VAL A 95 -42.22 -12.62 13.17
N GLY A 96 -43.05 -13.63 13.39
CA GLY A 96 -43.20 -14.31 14.67
C GLY A 96 -44.49 -13.92 15.44
N ARG A 97 -44.62 -14.46 16.68
CA ARG A 97 -45.72 -14.15 17.60
C ARG A 97 -45.14 -13.94 18.98
N PRO A 98 -45.17 -12.70 19.53
CA PRO A 98 -45.75 -11.49 18.92
C PRO A 98 -45.00 -11.07 17.64
N PRO A 99 -45.61 -10.20 16.77
CA PRO A 99 -44.95 -9.70 15.57
C PRO A 99 -43.65 -8.98 15.89
N GLY A 100 -42.54 -9.36 15.20
CA GLY A 100 -41.19 -8.87 15.45
C GLY A 100 -40.32 -9.81 16.30
N SER A 101 -40.91 -10.77 17.03
CA SER A 101 -40.17 -11.69 17.94
C SER A 101 -39.20 -12.65 17.22
N ARG A 102 -39.29 -12.78 15.91
CA ARG A 102 -38.42 -13.63 15.09
C ARG A 102 -37.81 -12.92 13.89
N GLY A 103 -37.94 -11.59 13.83
CA GLY A 103 -37.39 -10.77 12.77
C GLY A 103 -38.41 -9.91 12.05
N TYR A 104 -38.02 -9.42 10.89
CA TYR A 104 -38.76 -8.47 10.08
C TYR A 104 -38.72 -8.84 8.60
N LYS A 105 -39.76 -8.40 7.88
CA LYS A 105 -39.85 -8.53 6.43
C LYS A 105 -40.24 -7.19 5.82
N TYR A 106 -39.39 -6.70 4.92
CA TYR A 106 -39.65 -5.52 4.07
C TYR A 106 -40.18 -5.97 2.73
N VAL A 107 -41.21 -5.29 2.19
CA VAL A 107 -41.70 -5.50 0.84
C VAL A 107 -42.15 -4.18 0.24
N ASP A 108 -41.41 -3.71 -0.78
CA ASP A 108 -41.80 -2.61 -1.63
C ASP A 108 -42.18 -3.13 -3.03
N PHE A 109 -43.45 -3.10 -3.36
CA PHE A 109 -43.96 -3.55 -4.66
C PHE A 109 -43.62 -2.55 -5.79
N ASN A 110 -43.45 -1.28 -5.48
CA ASN A 110 -43.13 -0.22 -6.42
C ASN A 110 -41.63 -0.14 -6.71
N VAL A 111 -40.79 -0.77 -5.87
CA VAL A 111 -39.31 -0.81 -5.98
C VAL A 111 -38.72 0.59 -6.09
N SER A 112 -39.20 1.50 -5.24
CA SER A 112 -38.84 2.91 -5.27
C SER A 112 -37.36 3.18 -5.04
N THR A 113 -36.72 2.32 -4.22
CA THR A 113 -35.30 2.39 -3.84
C THR A 113 -34.41 1.37 -4.58
N GLY A 114 -34.97 0.60 -5.51
CA GLY A 114 -34.24 -0.54 -6.11
C GLY A 114 -34.29 -1.81 -5.27
N ILE A 115 -34.64 -1.75 -3.99
CA ILE A 115 -34.85 -2.91 -3.11
C ILE A 115 -36.32 -3.31 -3.13
N ARG A 116 -36.58 -4.57 -3.47
CA ARG A 116 -37.93 -5.11 -3.53
C ARG A 116 -38.35 -5.83 -2.25
N LYS A 117 -37.42 -6.58 -1.66
CA LYS A 117 -37.71 -7.44 -0.50
C LYS A 117 -36.47 -7.64 0.33
N ILE A 118 -36.64 -7.51 1.64
CA ILE A 118 -35.70 -8.01 2.63
C ILE A 118 -36.43 -8.97 3.56
N VAL A 119 -35.74 -10.06 3.95
CA VAL A 119 -36.18 -10.94 5.03
C VAL A 119 -35.03 -11.07 5.99
N PHE A 120 -35.25 -10.56 7.19
CA PHE A 120 -34.34 -10.64 8.31
C PHE A 120 -34.98 -11.53 9.39
N THR A 121 -34.34 -12.63 9.72
CA THR A 121 -34.82 -13.57 10.75
C THR A 121 -33.73 -13.84 11.76
N ALA A 122 -34.11 -13.80 13.04
CA ALA A 122 -33.26 -14.20 14.13
C ALA A 122 -33.65 -15.60 14.65
N GLY A 123 -32.71 -16.33 15.23
CA GLY A 123 -32.97 -17.64 15.81
C GLY A 123 -31.82 -18.16 16.68
N ALA A 124 -32.14 -19.03 17.65
CA ALA A 124 -31.18 -19.61 18.59
C ALA A 124 -30.08 -20.48 17.96
N ARG A 125 -30.16 -20.78 16.66
CA ARG A 125 -29.18 -21.54 15.89
C ARG A 125 -28.55 -20.72 14.77
N GLY A 126 -28.55 -19.40 14.91
CA GLY A 126 -28.21 -18.44 13.88
C GLY A 126 -29.43 -17.90 13.14
N GLY A 127 -29.28 -16.72 12.56
CA GLY A 127 -30.31 -16.05 11.78
C GLY A 127 -30.00 -16.06 10.28
N SER A 128 -30.84 -15.37 9.49
CA SER A 128 -30.57 -15.14 8.08
C SER A 128 -31.05 -13.78 7.61
N LEU A 129 -30.24 -13.15 6.76
CA LEU A 129 -30.58 -11.92 6.05
C LEU A 129 -30.61 -12.24 4.55
N THR A 130 -31.75 -11.95 3.91
CA THR A 130 -31.90 -12.13 2.46
C THR A 130 -32.41 -10.84 1.87
N VAL A 131 -31.73 -10.33 0.85
CA VAL A 131 -32.04 -9.10 0.13
C VAL A 131 -32.27 -9.40 -1.34
N SER A 132 -33.28 -8.80 -1.94
CA SER A 132 -33.49 -8.84 -3.39
C SER A 132 -34.00 -7.49 -3.89
N GLY A 133 -33.43 -7.07 -5.01
CA GLY A 133 -33.80 -5.81 -5.69
C GLY A 133 -33.66 -5.91 -7.19
N LYS A 134 -34.23 -4.96 -7.90
CA LYS A 134 -34.18 -4.87 -9.37
C LYS A 134 -34.64 -3.50 -9.88
N GLY A 135 -34.31 -3.27 -11.16
CA GLY A 135 -34.85 -2.12 -11.90
C GLY A 135 -33.86 -0.95 -12.00
N SER A 136 -34.30 0.09 -12.68
CA SER A 136 -33.48 1.28 -12.94
C SER A 136 -33.17 2.12 -11.69
N THR A 137 -33.94 1.93 -10.63
CA THR A 137 -33.75 2.59 -9.33
C THR A 137 -32.67 1.91 -8.47
N TRP A 138 -32.18 0.73 -8.85
CA TRP A 138 -31.03 0.11 -8.21
C TRP A 138 -29.75 0.86 -8.60
N PRO A 139 -29.05 1.54 -7.66
CA PRO A 139 -28.03 2.52 -8.02
C PRO A 139 -26.65 1.92 -8.30
N TYR A 140 -26.36 0.69 -7.85
CA TYR A 140 -25.03 0.06 -7.99
C TYR A 140 -24.68 -0.15 -9.47
N ALA A 141 -23.64 0.53 -9.95
CA ALA A 141 -23.11 0.39 -11.30
C ALA A 141 -21.86 -0.52 -11.29
N ILE A 142 -21.70 -1.35 -12.32
CA ILE A 142 -20.56 -2.26 -12.47
C ILE A 142 -19.87 -1.94 -13.79
N THR A 143 -19.04 -0.90 -13.77
CA THR A 143 -18.34 -0.38 -14.94
C THR A 143 -16.98 -1.04 -15.17
N GLN A 144 -16.47 -1.73 -14.16
CA GLN A 144 -15.19 -2.47 -14.14
C GLN A 144 -15.33 -3.73 -13.28
N PRO A 145 -14.37 -4.68 -13.30
CA PRO A 145 -14.24 -5.69 -12.25
C PRO A 145 -14.11 -5.03 -10.89
N GLN A 146 -14.81 -5.55 -9.89
CA GLN A 146 -14.91 -4.93 -8.56
C GLN A 146 -13.84 -5.50 -7.63
N GLY A 147 -13.29 -4.68 -6.73
CA GLY A 147 -12.58 -5.11 -5.54
C GLY A 147 -13.50 -5.75 -4.49
N PRO A 148 -13.07 -5.87 -3.25
CA PRO A 148 -13.91 -6.33 -2.16
C PRO A 148 -15.24 -5.58 -2.12
N ILE A 149 -16.33 -6.28 -1.83
CA ILE A 149 -17.66 -5.67 -1.72
C ILE A 149 -18.22 -5.90 -0.34
N SER A 150 -18.41 -4.82 0.39
CA SER A 150 -19.09 -4.82 1.68
C SER A 150 -20.59 -4.61 1.52
N VAL A 151 -21.35 -5.27 2.38
CA VAL A 151 -22.79 -5.09 2.53
C VAL A 151 -23.10 -4.78 3.96
N GLN A 152 -23.70 -3.62 4.22
CA GLN A 152 -24.12 -3.17 5.54
C GLN A 152 -25.62 -3.08 5.61
N PHE A 153 -26.20 -3.61 6.70
CA PHE A 153 -27.63 -3.52 6.99
C PHE A 153 -27.82 -3.01 8.42
N THR A 154 -28.48 -1.87 8.59
CA THR A 154 -28.61 -1.22 9.89
C THR A 154 -30.09 -1.10 10.29
N ILE A 155 -30.41 -1.47 11.52
CA ILE A 155 -31.71 -1.25 12.15
C ILE A 155 -31.48 -0.55 13.49
N GLY A 156 -31.87 0.71 13.62
CA GLY A 156 -31.59 1.51 14.81
C GLY A 156 -30.07 1.65 15.01
N ASN A 157 -29.55 1.12 16.13
CA ASN A 157 -28.13 1.14 16.45
C ASN A 157 -27.41 -0.20 16.12
N ASP A 158 -28.13 -1.20 15.62
CA ASP A 158 -27.53 -2.50 15.28
C ASP A 158 -27.09 -2.52 13.83
N VAL A 159 -25.82 -2.86 13.60
CA VAL A 159 -25.19 -2.92 12.28
C VAL A 159 -24.81 -4.36 11.96
N TYR A 160 -25.35 -4.92 10.90
CA TYR A 160 -25.03 -6.25 10.38
C TYR A 160 -24.22 -6.11 9.10
N CYS A 161 -23.06 -6.76 9.02
CA CYS A 161 -22.17 -6.61 7.86
C CYS A 161 -21.60 -7.93 7.36
N ALA A 162 -21.41 -8.01 6.04
CA ALA A 162 -20.68 -9.07 5.36
C ALA A 162 -19.77 -8.45 4.29
N GLU A 163 -18.62 -9.08 4.06
CA GLU A 163 -17.65 -8.63 3.07
C GLU A 163 -17.27 -9.78 2.14
N PHE A 164 -17.24 -9.51 0.83
CA PHE A 164 -16.89 -10.47 -0.20
C PHE A 164 -15.59 -10.05 -0.87
N THR A 165 -14.51 -10.76 -0.59
CA THR A 165 -13.16 -10.51 -1.14
C THR A 165 -12.83 -11.43 -2.31
N THR A 166 -13.54 -12.55 -2.47
CA THR A 166 -13.32 -13.53 -3.54
C THR A 166 -14.57 -13.71 -4.41
N PHE A 167 -14.37 -13.76 -5.72
CA PHE A 167 -15.45 -13.74 -6.68
C PHE A 167 -15.41 -14.96 -7.62
N ALA A 168 -16.53 -15.67 -7.73
CA ALA A 168 -16.72 -16.71 -8.74
C ALA A 168 -16.97 -16.13 -10.15
N ARG A 169 -17.30 -14.85 -10.24
CA ARG A 169 -17.41 -14.05 -11.47
C ARG A 169 -17.30 -12.58 -11.13
N ASN A 170 -16.38 -11.89 -11.79
CA ASN A 170 -16.12 -10.47 -11.60
C ASN A 170 -15.79 -9.83 -12.96
N GLU A 171 -16.79 -9.25 -13.59
CA GLU A 171 -16.67 -8.66 -14.93
C GLU A 171 -17.62 -7.46 -15.06
N VAL A 172 -17.37 -6.58 -16.00
CA VAL A 172 -18.28 -5.46 -16.33
C VAL A 172 -19.71 -5.95 -16.43
N GLY A 173 -20.59 -5.31 -15.69
CA GLY A 173 -22.02 -5.62 -15.65
C GLY A 173 -22.38 -6.86 -14.83
N LYS A 174 -21.44 -7.60 -14.19
CA LYS A 174 -21.80 -8.79 -13.43
C LYS A 174 -20.79 -9.22 -12.39
N VAL A 175 -21.28 -9.38 -11.15
CA VAL A 175 -20.52 -9.91 -10.02
C VAL A 175 -21.25 -11.11 -9.40
N ARG A 176 -20.50 -12.14 -9.00
CA ARG A 176 -20.97 -13.25 -8.16
C ARG A 176 -19.91 -13.65 -7.16
N ALA A 177 -20.30 -13.75 -5.90
CA ALA A 177 -19.46 -14.21 -4.81
C ALA A 177 -20.27 -15.13 -3.87
N SER A 178 -19.59 -15.95 -3.07
CA SER A 178 -20.19 -16.85 -2.09
C SER A 178 -19.20 -17.25 -1.01
N ASN A 179 -19.73 -17.68 0.13
CA ASN A 179 -18.96 -18.25 1.25
C ASN A 179 -17.91 -17.30 1.84
N ALA A 180 -18.26 -16.02 1.98
CA ALA A 180 -17.43 -15.04 2.63
C ALA A 180 -17.47 -15.24 4.16
N PRO A 181 -16.31 -15.33 4.84
CA PRO A 181 -16.27 -15.34 6.30
C PRO A 181 -16.81 -14.02 6.87
N PRO A 182 -17.23 -13.98 8.14
CA PRO A 182 -17.61 -12.71 8.77
C PRO A 182 -16.39 -11.79 8.85
N PRO A 183 -16.52 -10.50 8.52
CA PRO A 183 -15.45 -9.52 8.68
C PRO A 183 -15.10 -9.33 10.16
N ALA A 184 -13.93 -8.77 10.45
CA ALA A 184 -13.47 -8.56 11.83
C ALA A 184 -14.34 -7.55 12.60
N SER A 185 -14.90 -6.56 11.92
CA SER A 185 -15.85 -5.56 12.48
C SER A 185 -16.81 -5.07 11.41
N CYS A 186 -17.92 -4.45 11.82
CA CYS A 186 -18.82 -3.74 10.93
C CYS A 186 -18.51 -2.25 10.83
N THR A 187 -17.55 -1.78 11.56
CA THR A 187 -17.18 -0.36 11.56
C THR A 187 -16.55 -0.05 10.21
N ILE A 188 -17.32 0.51 9.31
CA ILE A 188 -16.78 1.39 8.30
C ILE A 188 -16.48 2.66 9.08
N THR A 189 -15.27 2.81 9.59
CA THR A 189 -14.81 4.11 10.05
C THR A 189 -14.95 5.05 8.86
N PRO A 190 -15.65 6.17 8.98
CA PRO A 190 -15.54 7.19 7.95
C PRO A 190 -14.04 7.49 7.82
N PRO A 191 -13.50 7.57 6.60
CA PRO A 191 -12.12 7.89 6.42
C PRO A 191 -11.79 9.15 7.23
N VAL A 192 -10.73 9.09 8.02
CA VAL A 192 -10.26 10.22 8.83
C VAL A 192 -9.05 10.80 8.14
N CYS A 193 -9.30 11.70 7.21
CA CYS A 193 -8.28 12.42 6.47
C CYS A 193 -7.26 13.05 7.44
N GLY A 194 -5.99 12.79 7.21
CA GLY A 194 -4.89 13.31 8.00
C GLY A 194 -4.50 12.45 9.21
N ASN A 195 -4.91 11.20 9.25
CA ASN A 195 -4.50 10.27 10.32
C ASN A 195 -3.27 9.40 9.94
N GLY A 196 -2.76 9.53 8.72
CA GLY A 196 -1.60 8.79 8.21
C GLY A 196 -1.94 7.37 7.72
N VAL A 197 -3.20 7.04 7.53
CA VAL A 197 -3.66 5.74 7.04
C VAL A 197 -4.63 5.98 5.90
N VAL A 198 -4.27 5.56 4.69
CA VAL A 198 -5.21 5.61 3.55
C VAL A 198 -6.35 4.66 3.84
N GLU A 199 -7.47 5.22 4.23
CA GLU A 199 -8.68 4.49 4.56
C GLU A 199 -9.59 4.40 3.33
N ARG A 200 -10.60 3.57 3.49
CA ARG A 200 -11.58 3.36 2.43
C ARG A 200 -12.31 4.64 2.03
N GLY A 201 -12.21 5.01 0.77
CA GLY A 201 -12.84 6.24 0.22
C GLY A 201 -11.89 7.42 0.14
N GLU A 202 -10.65 7.24 0.56
CA GLU A 202 -9.56 8.19 0.37
C GLU A 202 -8.74 7.82 -0.86
N GLU A 203 -8.29 8.81 -1.57
CA GLU A 203 -7.31 8.64 -2.65
C GLU A 203 -5.87 8.71 -2.11
N CYS A 204 -5.70 9.31 -0.93
CA CYS A 204 -4.44 9.48 -0.22
C CYS A 204 -4.68 9.85 1.25
N ASP A 205 -3.68 9.68 2.10
CA ASP A 205 -3.58 10.27 3.43
C ASP A 205 -2.10 10.47 3.76
N ASP A 206 -1.69 11.69 4.04
CA ASP A 206 -0.30 12.06 4.33
C ASP A 206 -0.05 12.39 5.81
N GLY A 207 -1.01 12.00 6.66
CA GLY A 207 -0.92 12.18 8.11
C GLY A 207 -1.32 13.57 8.60
N ASN A 208 -1.86 14.42 7.70
CA ASN A 208 -2.34 15.74 8.07
C ASN A 208 -3.46 16.24 7.16
N THR A 209 -4.08 17.37 7.48
CA THR A 209 -5.14 17.97 6.66
C THR A 209 -4.68 19.28 6.00
N THR A 210 -3.38 19.46 5.83
CA THR A 210 -2.80 20.64 5.19
C THR A 210 -2.87 20.45 3.68
N ALA A 211 -3.38 21.43 2.96
CA ALA A 211 -3.45 21.35 1.51
C ALA A 211 -2.11 21.79 0.88
N GLY A 212 -1.67 21.08 -0.16
CA GLY A 212 -0.49 21.41 -0.97
C GLY A 212 0.75 20.54 -0.71
N ASP A 213 0.63 19.49 0.09
CA ASP A 213 1.73 18.60 0.49
C ASP A 213 1.60 17.15 -0.02
N GLY A 214 0.53 16.88 -0.77
CA GLY A 214 0.33 15.59 -1.45
C GLY A 214 -1.08 15.04 -1.30
N CYS A 215 -1.72 15.31 -0.17
CA CYS A 215 -3.08 14.89 0.09
C CYS A 215 -3.95 16.06 0.59
N SER A 216 -5.11 16.26 0.00
CA SER A 216 -6.02 17.34 0.39
C SER A 216 -6.68 17.05 1.75
N ALA A 217 -7.17 18.12 2.40
CA ALA A 217 -7.98 18.00 3.62
C ALA A 217 -9.23 17.12 3.46
N THR A 218 -9.52 16.63 2.27
CA THR A 218 -10.62 15.71 1.94
C THR A 218 -10.12 14.39 1.37
N CYS A 219 -8.85 14.05 1.62
CA CYS A 219 -8.20 12.82 1.19
C CYS A 219 -8.33 12.51 -0.32
N GLN A 220 -8.28 13.55 -1.08
CA GLN A 220 -8.11 13.46 -2.53
C GLN A 220 -6.65 13.76 -2.82
N LEU A 221 -6.01 12.94 -3.65
CA LEU A 221 -4.68 13.27 -4.16
C LEU A 221 -4.70 14.72 -4.58
N GLU A 222 -4.02 15.55 -3.79
CA GLU A 222 -3.88 16.94 -4.13
C GLU A 222 -3.22 17.00 -5.46
N ASN A 223 -4.09 17.40 -6.24
CA ASN A 223 -3.86 17.87 -7.54
C ASN A 223 -2.38 17.84 -7.87
N THR A 224 -1.97 16.77 -8.50
CA THR A 224 -0.91 16.87 -9.48
C THR A 224 -0.95 18.24 -10.19
N SER A 225 -2.00 19.04 -10.08
CA SER A 225 -2.12 20.32 -10.73
C SER A 225 -1.20 21.40 -10.19
N ALA A 226 -0.86 21.46 -8.92
CA ALA A 226 0.07 22.48 -8.43
C ALA A 226 1.51 22.08 -8.76
N ILE A 227 1.94 20.85 -8.46
CA ILE A 227 3.30 20.38 -8.78
C ILE A 227 3.46 20.06 -10.29
N CYS A 228 2.37 19.70 -10.96
CA CYS A 228 2.32 19.50 -12.39
C CYS A 228 2.00 20.77 -13.19
N ALA A 229 1.76 21.92 -12.51
CA ALA A 229 1.45 23.16 -13.20
C ALA A 229 2.56 23.53 -14.21
N GLY A 230 2.15 23.71 -15.48
CA GLY A 230 3.08 24.04 -16.55
C GLY A 230 3.90 22.88 -17.10
N VAL A 231 3.71 21.65 -16.63
CA VAL A 231 4.29 20.46 -17.26
C VAL A 231 3.42 20.06 -18.45
N PRO A 232 3.94 20.03 -19.68
CA PRO A 232 3.20 19.53 -20.83
C PRO A 232 2.90 18.05 -20.63
N SER A 233 1.63 17.66 -20.72
CA SER A 233 1.22 16.25 -20.75
C SER A 233 1.04 15.76 -22.19
N VAL A 234 1.48 14.54 -22.45
CA VAL A 234 1.39 13.90 -23.77
C VAL A 234 0.53 12.65 -23.61
N ALA A 235 -0.54 12.57 -24.40
CA ALA A 235 -1.39 11.38 -24.46
C ALA A 235 -0.66 10.24 -25.20
N GLY A 236 -0.98 9.02 -24.82
CA GLY A 236 -0.37 7.80 -25.34
C GLY A 236 0.71 7.23 -24.44
N THR A 237 1.18 6.05 -24.80
CA THR A 237 2.10 5.26 -23.97
C THR A 237 3.51 5.16 -24.58
N ALA A 238 3.79 5.89 -25.65
CA ALA A 238 5.12 5.93 -26.25
C ALA A 238 6.11 6.63 -25.31
N ILE A 239 7.28 6.02 -25.10
CA ILE A 239 8.33 6.55 -24.24
C ILE A 239 9.66 6.64 -25.00
N THR A 240 10.56 7.43 -24.47
CA THR A 240 11.99 7.41 -24.74
C THR A 240 12.70 7.85 -23.47
N SER A 241 14.03 7.91 -23.49
CA SER A 241 14.77 8.47 -22.36
C SER A 241 15.67 9.62 -22.75
N VAL A 242 15.96 10.50 -21.78
CA VAL A 242 16.92 11.58 -21.96
C VAL A 242 17.91 11.58 -20.79
N ARG A 243 19.19 11.70 -21.10
CA ARG A 243 20.23 11.77 -20.09
C ARG A 243 20.15 13.11 -19.33
N VAL A 244 20.02 13.07 -18.00
CA VAL A 244 19.91 14.24 -17.11
C VAL A 244 21.19 14.49 -16.29
N ALA A 245 22.01 13.47 -16.10
CA ALA A 245 23.32 13.59 -15.46
C ALA A 245 24.31 12.59 -16.04
N SER A 246 25.60 12.93 -15.96
CA SER A 246 26.72 12.06 -16.34
C SER A 246 27.99 12.43 -15.58
N GLY A 247 28.98 11.52 -15.56
CA GLY A 247 30.22 11.71 -14.82
C GLY A 247 30.07 11.42 -13.33
N LEU A 248 29.08 10.63 -12.97
CA LEU A 248 28.86 10.09 -11.63
C LEU A 248 29.77 8.88 -11.40
N SER A 249 30.00 8.52 -10.13
CA SER A 249 30.85 7.37 -9.77
C SER A 249 29.99 6.24 -9.20
N ALA A 250 29.71 5.22 -10.02
CA ALA A 250 28.87 4.08 -9.66
C ALA A 250 27.57 4.51 -8.94
N PRO A 251 26.68 5.25 -9.61
CA PRO A 251 25.42 5.67 -8.98
C PRO A 251 24.51 4.47 -8.74
N LEU A 252 23.85 4.45 -7.58
CA LEU A 252 22.99 3.36 -7.14
C LEU A 252 21.53 3.76 -6.92
N HIS A 253 21.25 5.04 -6.65
CA HIS A 253 19.90 5.49 -6.34
C HIS A 253 19.70 6.94 -6.72
N VAL A 254 18.47 7.30 -7.06
CA VAL A 254 18.07 8.68 -7.37
C VAL A 254 16.73 8.99 -6.73
N THR A 255 16.62 10.17 -6.10
CA THR A 255 15.37 10.62 -5.46
C THR A 255 15.34 12.15 -5.37
N ALA A 256 14.21 12.71 -4.98
CA ALA A 256 14.02 14.14 -4.73
C ALA A 256 13.30 14.37 -3.39
N PRO A 257 13.51 15.53 -2.75
CA PRO A 257 12.69 15.91 -1.61
C PRO A 257 11.23 16.09 -2.03
N PRO A 258 10.27 15.80 -1.15
CA PRO A 258 8.87 16.12 -1.42
C PRO A 258 8.70 17.58 -1.84
N LEU A 259 7.83 17.82 -2.81
CA LEU A 259 7.45 19.15 -3.33
C LEU A 259 8.59 19.96 -3.97
N ASP A 260 9.80 19.40 -4.13
CA ASP A 260 10.93 20.08 -4.78
C ASP A 260 11.21 19.57 -6.20
N PRO A 261 10.61 20.17 -7.22
CA PRO A 261 10.78 19.73 -8.60
C PRO A 261 12.10 20.17 -9.24
N ASN A 262 12.94 20.91 -8.52
CA ASN A 262 14.14 21.53 -9.06
C ASN A 262 15.43 20.83 -8.65
N ARG A 263 15.37 19.95 -7.65
CA ARG A 263 16.53 19.23 -7.12
C ARG A 263 16.34 17.72 -7.24
N LEU A 264 17.37 17.06 -7.75
CA LEU A 264 17.44 15.60 -7.83
C LEU A 264 18.75 15.17 -7.16
N PHE A 265 18.68 14.18 -6.30
CA PHE A 265 19.81 13.69 -5.52
C PHE A 265 20.18 12.29 -5.97
N VAL A 266 21.47 12.10 -6.29
CA VAL A 266 22.00 10.82 -6.78
C VAL A 266 23.00 10.28 -5.77
N VAL A 267 22.74 9.07 -5.32
CA VAL A 267 23.61 8.32 -4.41
C VAL A 267 24.69 7.62 -5.21
N GLU A 268 25.94 7.87 -4.90
CA GLU A 268 27.10 7.17 -5.44
C GLU A 268 27.59 6.14 -4.42
N GLN A 269 27.87 4.93 -4.86
CA GLN A 269 28.23 3.77 -4.03
C GLN A 269 29.39 4.09 -3.07
N GLY A 270 30.33 4.90 -3.50
CA GLY A 270 31.52 5.30 -2.73
C GLY A 270 31.27 6.19 -1.54
N GLY A 271 30.03 6.58 -1.23
CA GLY A 271 29.69 7.35 -0.04
C GLY A 271 29.31 8.80 -0.31
N THR A 272 29.16 9.21 -1.57
CA THR A 272 28.76 10.58 -1.90
C THR A 272 27.30 10.66 -2.34
N ILE A 273 26.64 11.75 -2.00
CA ILE A 273 25.34 12.13 -2.56
C ILE A 273 25.55 13.36 -3.43
N ARG A 274 25.26 13.24 -4.71
CA ARG A 274 25.40 14.29 -5.70
C ARG A 274 24.07 15.02 -5.92
N LEU A 275 24.15 16.30 -6.17
CA LEU A 275 22.99 17.15 -6.44
C LEU A 275 22.95 17.57 -7.91
N VAL A 276 21.83 17.29 -8.58
CA VAL A 276 21.46 17.89 -9.86
C VAL A 276 20.41 18.96 -9.57
N LYS A 277 20.75 20.22 -9.81
CA LYS A 277 19.88 21.37 -9.54
C LYS A 277 19.53 22.07 -10.86
N ASN A 278 18.23 22.19 -11.15
CA ASN A 278 17.74 22.75 -12.41
C ASN A 278 18.39 22.08 -13.65
N GLY A 279 18.57 20.76 -13.61
CA GLY A 279 19.18 19.96 -14.68
C GLY A 279 20.72 20.07 -14.77
N ILE A 280 21.39 20.68 -13.80
CA ILE A 280 22.85 20.86 -13.79
C ILE A 280 23.46 20.13 -12.60
N LEU A 281 24.34 19.16 -12.85
CA LEU A 281 25.10 18.46 -11.82
C LEU A 281 26.02 19.47 -11.10
N GLN A 282 25.85 19.58 -9.79
CA GLN A 282 26.63 20.49 -8.97
C GLN A 282 28.04 19.92 -8.73
N PRO A 283 29.07 20.78 -8.74
CA PRO A 283 30.45 20.33 -8.56
C PRO A 283 30.74 19.79 -7.16
N GLN A 284 30.06 20.34 -6.13
CA GLN A 284 30.17 19.90 -4.74
C GLN A 284 29.13 18.83 -4.43
N ALA A 285 29.55 17.78 -3.71
CA ALA A 285 28.63 16.79 -3.17
C ALA A 285 27.69 17.41 -2.12
N PHE A 286 26.44 16.96 -2.08
CA PHE A 286 25.50 17.34 -1.02
C PHE A 286 25.92 16.73 0.32
N LEU A 287 26.33 15.47 0.33
CA LEU A 287 26.90 14.74 1.47
C LEU A 287 28.07 13.89 0.99
N ASP A 288 29.11 13.75 1.82
CA ASP A 288 30.22 12.83 1.61
C ASP A 288 30.51 12.11 2.93
N ILE A 289 30.28 10.79 2.97
CA ILE A 289 30.54 9.90 4.10
C ILE A 289 31.45 8.74 3.70
N GLY A 290 32.25 8.90 2.66
CA GLY A 290 33.19 7.89 2.18
C GLY A 290 34.18 7.41 3.23
N ASP A 291 34.45 8.21 4.27
CA ASP A 291 35.28 7.87 5.42
C ASP A 291 34.63 6.90 6.43
N ARG A 292 33.33 6.66 6.33
CA ARG A 292 32.54 5.86 7.29
C ARG A 292 32.08 4.51 6.73
N ILE A 293 32.17 4.32 5.44
CA ILE A 293 31.60 3.16 4.77
C ILE A 293 32.62 2.08 4.43
N SER A 294 32.17 0.84 4.32
CA SER A 294 32.87 -0.19 3.56
C SER A 294 32.33 -0.22 2.13
N CYS A 295 33.18 -0.36 1.16
CA CYS A 295 32.86 -0.45 -0.26
C CYS A 295 33.82 -1.45 -0.91
N CYS A 296 33.57 -2.15 -1.97
CA CYS A 296 32.45 -2.16 -2.88
C CYS A 296 31.90 -3.59 -3.06
N GLY A 297 31.64 -4.07 -4.28
CA GLY A 297 30.75 -5.22 -4.50
C GLY A 297 29.32 -4.75 -4.30
N GLU A 298 28.56 -5.35 -3.38
CA GLU A 298 27.23 -4.86 -3.01
C GLU A 298 27.24 -3.87 -1.83
N ARG A 299 28.40 -3.65 -1.17
CA ARG A 299 28.56 -2.72 -0.05
C ARG A 299 28.73 -1.29 -0.53
N GLY A 300 28.39 -0.33 0.32
CA GLY A 300 28.55 1.11 0.06
C GLY A 300 27.50 1.95 0.71
N LEU A 301 27.27 3.16 0.16
CA LEU A 301 26.11 3.99 0.41
C LEU A 301 25.02 3.53 -0.57
N LEU A 302 23.91 2.99 -0.06
CA LEU A 302 22.95 2.23 -0.85
C LEU A 302 21.68 3.01 -1.21
N SER A 303 21.23 3.89 -0.32
CA SER A 303 20.03 4.70 -0.59
C SER A 303 19.94 5.98 0.25
N LEU A 304 18.97 6.80 -0.11
CA LEU A 304 18.60 8.07 0.51
C LEU A 304 17.09 8.21 0.51
N ALA A 305 16.51 8.61 1.64
CA ALA A 305 15.11 9.02 1.72
C ALA A 305 14.99 10.36 2.45
N PHE A 306 14.23 11.29 1.88
CA PHE A 306 13.89 12.54 2.53
C PHE A 306 12.65 12.35 3.41
N HIS A 307 12.66 12.99 4.59
CA HIS A 307 11.50 13.01 5.46
C HIS A 307 10.29 13.62 4.73
N PRO A 308 9.06 13.15 4.91
CA PRO A 308 7.89 13.77 4.29
C PRO A 308 7.78 15.27 4.53
N ASP A 309 8.11 15.73 5.74
CA ASP A 309 8.16 17.14 6.14
C ASP A 309 9.58 17.77 5.99
N TYR A 310 10.34 17.34 4.98
CA TYR A 310 11.73 17.80 4.76
C TYR A 310 11.84 19.32 4.61
N GLU A 311 10.87 19.96 3.99
CA GLU A 311 10.85 21.42 3.80
C GLU A 311 10.97 22.17 5.12
N ASN A 312 10.33 21.68 6.18
CA ASN A 312 10.30 22.33 7.49
C ASN A 312 11.39 21.79 8.43
N ASN A 313 11.65 20.48 8.40
CA ASN A 313 12.55 19.85 9.36
C ASN A 313 13.96 19.58 8.82
N GLY A 314 14.15 19.57 7.51
CA GLY A 314 15.44 19.36 6.85
C GLY A 314 16.07 17.98 7.07
N ARG A 315 15.30 16.99 7.53
CA ARG A 315 15.78 15.64 7.86
C ARG A 315 15.81 14.75 6.63
N PHE A 316 16.84 13.93 6.54
CA PHE A 316 16.91 12.86 5.56
C PHE A 316 17.64 11.65 6.16
N PHE A 317 17.48 10.50 5.55
CA PHE A 317 17.97 9.23 6.03
C PHE A 317 18.81 8.55 4.96
N VAL A 318 19.84 7.84 5.38
CA VAL A 318 20.71 7.07 4.50
C VAL A 318 20.85 5.66 5.03
N ASP A 319 20.97 4.70 4.11
CA ASP A 319 21.37 3.34 4.39
C ASP A 319 22.75 3.09 3.80
N TYR A 320 23.66 2.56 4.60
CA TYR A 320 25.03 2.28 4.17
C TYR A 320 25.62 1.11 4.95
N THR A 321 26.61 0.45 4.38
CA THR A 321 27.45 -0.51 5.12
C THR A 321 28.62 0.21 5.77
N ASN A 322 28.70 0.14 7.10
CA ASN A 322 29.76 0.82 7.86
C ASN A 322 31.14 0.18 7.67
N GLY A 323 32.17 0.78 8.24
CA GLY A 323 33.57 0.36 8.04
C GLY A 323 33.90 -1.10 8.42
N VAL A 324 33.02 -1.79 9.17
CA VAL A 324 33.18 -3.22 9.49
C VAL A 324 32.22 -4.11 8.69
N GLY A 325 31.32 -3.52 7.90
CA GLY A 325 30.39 -4.22 7.01
C GLY A 325 28.97 -4.36 7.52
N ASP A 326 28.64 -3.80 8.68
CA ASP A 326 27.27 -3.82 9.22
C ASP A 326 26.38 -2.84 8.48
N ILE A 327 25.12 -3.21 8.23
CA ILE A 327 24.10 -2.33 7.66
C ILE A 327 23.78 -1.26 8.71
N THR A 328 23.82 0.00 8.30
CA THR A 328 23.61 1.14 9.19
C THR A 328 22.61 2.11 8.59
N ILE A 329 21.54 2.38 9.34
CA ILE A 329 20.53 3.39 9.01
C ILE A 329 20.79 4.61 9.87
N ALA A 330 21.02 5.77 9.23
CA ALA A 330 21.34 7.00 9.93
C ALA A 330 20.50 8.16 9.42
N ARG A 331 20.15 9.08 10.34
CA ARG A 331 19.53 10.38 10.07
C ARG A 331 20.57 11.46 9.98
N TYR A 332 20.43 12.31 8.98
CA TYR A 332 21.19 13.54 8.81
C TYR A 332 20.28 14.76 8.76
N GLN A 333 20.88 15.94 8.79
CA GLN A 333 20.22 17.23 8.70
C GLN A 333 20.81 18.02 7.54
N VAL A 334 19.98 18.74 6.79
CA VAL A 334 20.47 19.76 5.86
C VAL A 334 21.13 20.90 6.62
N SER A 335 22.18 21.50 6.06
CA SER A 335 22.82 22.67 6.64
C SER A 335 22.04 23.97 6.39
N ALA A 336 22.54 25.11 6.84
CA ALA A 336 21.97 26.41 6.49
C ALA A 336 22.00 26.69 4.98
N ASN A 337 22.87 26.02 4.23
CA ASN A 337 22.82 25.99 2.77
C ASN A 337 21.99 24.80 2.33
N PRO A 338 20.81 24.97 1.71
CA PRO A 338 19.93 23.87 1.34
C PRO A 338 20.52 22.89 0.30
N ASP A 339 21.62 23.24 -0.33
CA ASP A 339 22.33 22.42 -1.29
C ASP A 339 23.49 21.61 -0.64
N LEU A 340 23.64 21.66 0.69
CA LEU A 340 24.65 20.95 1.46
C LEU A 340 24.08 20.36 2.75
N ALA A 341 24.41 19.12 3.03
CA ALA A 341 24.11 18.48 4.30
C ALA A 341 25.09 18.95 5.41
N ASP A 342 24.66 18.87 6.66
CA ASP A 342 25.54 18.95 7.81
C ASP A 342 26.12 17.57 8.10
N HIS A 343 27.34 17.32 7.67
CA HIS A 343 28.06 16.06 7.86
C HIS A 343 28.22 15.66 9.35
N ALA A 344 28.24 16.64 10.26
CA ALA A 344 28.38 16.39 11.69
C ALA A 344 27.04 16.02 12.38
N SER A 345 25.93 16.15 11.68
CA SER A 345 24.58 15.94 12.23
C SER A 345 24.17 14.49 12.35
N GLU A 346 25.02 13.53 11.98
CA GLU A 346 24.68 12.10 11.98
C GLU A 346 24.10 11.63 13.31
N LYS A 347 22.99 10.90 13.19
CA LYS A 347 22.36 10.16 14.28
C LYS A 347 22.07 8.76 13.80
N ILE A 348 22.81 7.79 14.29
CA ILE A 348 22.60 6.39 13.96
C ILE A 348 21.31 5.91 14.63
N LEU A 349 20.38 5.41 13.84
CA LEU A 349 19.13 4.82 14.29
C LEU A 349 19.32 3.33 14.59
N LEU A 350 19.85 2.59 13.61
CA LEU A 350 19.94 1.15 13.66
C LEU A 350 21.27 0.68 13.06
N THR A 351 21.88 -0.31 13.69
CA THR A 351 23.03 -1.04 13.15
C THR A 351 22.71 -2.53 13.20
N ILE A 352 22.73 -3.18 12.05
CA ILE A 352 22.40 -4.60 11.88
C ILE A 352 23.70 -5.33 11.54
N ASN A 353 24.07 -6.32 12.35
CA ASN A 353 25.26 -7.12 12.09
C ASN A 353 25.16 -7.83 10.73
N HIS A 354 26.16 -7.59 9.85
CA HIS A 354 26.23 -8.14 8.50
C HIS A 354 27.70 -8.36 8.08
N GLN A 355 28.49 -8.99 8.94
CA GLN A 355 29.94 -9.11 8.75
C GLN A 355 30.35 -10.43 8.06
N ASP A 356 29.48 -11.46 8.08
CA ASP A 356 29.81 -12.80 7.60
C ASP A 356 30.05 -12.85 6.10
N PHE A 357 29.25 -12.09 5.33
CA PHE A 357 29.36 -12.00 3.88
C PHE A 357 29.32 -10.54 3.42
N GLY A 358 29.68 -10.28 2.16
CA GLY A 358 29.70 -8.94 1.59
C GLY A 358 28.54 -8.62 0.66
N ASN A 359 27.63 -9.57 0.46
CA ASN A 359 26.50 -9.51 -0.46
C ASN A 359 25.17 -9.63 0.30
N HIS A 360 24.04 -9.42 -0.40
CA HIS A 360 22.68 -9.40 0.12
C HIS A 360 22.50 -8.36 1.24
N ASN A 361 22.86 -7.11 0.92
CA ASN A 361 22.70 -6.02 1.86
C ASN A 361 21.27 -5.45 1.85
N GLY A 362 20.51 -5.61 0.75
CA GLY A 362 19.27 -4.86 0.54
C GLY A 362 19.55 -3.37 0.45
N GLY A 363 19.02 -2.57 1.39
CA GLY A 363 19.45 -1.19 1.66
C GLY A 363 18.60 -0.09 1.02
N GLN A 364 17.44 -0.40 0.43
CA GLN A 364 16.49 0.64 0.01
C GLN A 364 15.82 1.29 1.22
N LEU A 365 15.69 2.60 1.18
CA LEU A 365 14.88 3.42 2.09
C LEU A 365 13.74 4.08 1.32
N ALA A 366 12.55 4.08 1.91
CA ALA A 366 11.43 4.89 1.44
C ALA A 366 10.49 5.22 2.60
N PHE A 367 9.83 6.37 2.54
CA PHE A 367 8.70 6.63 3.43
C PHE A 367 7.44 6.04 2.83
N GLY A 368 6.70 5.30 3.65
CA GLY A 368 5.39 4.79 3.28
C GLY A 368 4.32 5.89 3.31
N PRO A 369 3.15 5.64 2.73
CA PRO A 369 2.01 6.57 2.78
C PRO A 369 1.52 6.83 4.21
N ASP A 370 1.89 5.97 5.14
CA ASP A 370 1.62 6.08 6.58
C ASP A 370 2.64 6.95 7.35
N GLY A 371 3.56 7.60 6.63
CA GLY A 371 4.56 8.51 7.19
C GLY A 371 5.75 7.84 7.88
N TYR A 372 5.79 6.51 7.98
CA TYR A 372 6.91 5.78 8.59
C TYR A 372 8.01 5.45 7.58
N LEU A 373 9.23 5.32 8.08
CA LEU A 373 10.37 4.91 7.26
C LEU A 373 10.37 3.38 7.11
N TYR A 374 10.49 2.91 5.88
CA TYR A 374 10.70 1.52 5.55
C TYR A 374 12.11 1.29 5.04
N THR A 375 12.69 0.13 5.37
CA THR A 375 13.94 -0.35 4.80
C THR A 375 13.88 -1.84 4.54
N SER A 376 14.70 -2.31 3.61
CA SER A 376 14.88 -3.73 3.32
C SER A 376 16.29 -4.19 3.67
N THR A 377 16.40 -5.44 4.13
CA THR A 377 17.67 -6.11 4.39
C THR A 377 17.67 -7.47 3.70
N GLY A 378 18.80 -7.86 3.12
CA GLY A 378 18.96 -9.22 2.62
C GLY A 378 19.18 -10.23 3.74
N ASP A 379 19.24 -11.52 3.38
CA ASP A 379 19.36 -12.66 4.30
C ASP A 379 20.72 -12.75 5.02
N GLY A 380 21.66 -11.89 4.64
CA GLY A 380 23.01 -11.85 5.22
C GLY A 380 24.07 -12.45 4.33
N GLY A 381 23.70 -12.91 3.13
CA GLY A 381 24.62 -13.34 2.08
C GLY A 381 24.95 -14.84 2.07
N GLY A 382 25.76 -15.23 1.10
CA GLY A 382 26.04 -16.63 0.81
C GLY A 382 24.94 -17.31 0.00
N GLY A 383 25.16 -18.55 -0.40
CA GLY A 383 24.18 -19.34 -1.16
C GLY A 383 23.26 -20.15 -0.26
N GLY A 384 21.93 -20.13 -0.51
CA GLY A 384 20.94 -20.95 0.18
C GLY A 384 20.65 -20.54 1.62
N ASP A 385 20.78 -19.25 1.94
CA ASP A 385 20.54 -18.69 3.27
C ASP A 385 21.27 -19.46 4.40
N PRO A 386 22.62 -19.47 4.39
CA PRO A 386 23.38 -20.29 5.34
C PRO A 386 23.20 -19.86 6.79
N LEU A 387 22.67 -18.66 7.03
CA LEU A 387 22.36 -18.12 8.36
C LEU A 387 20.94 -18.44 8.82
N GLY A 388 20.08 -18.95 7.92
CA GLY A 388 18.66 -19.20 8.19
C GLY A 388 17.88 -17.93 8.48
N SER A 389 18.32 -16.81 7.92
CA SER A 389 17.78 -15.48 8.23
C SER A 389 16.40 -15.24 7.62
N GLY A 390 16.17 -15.74 6.39
CA GLY A 390 14.93 -15.48 5.64
C GLY A 390 13.69 -15.80 6.47
N GLN A 391 13.61 -17.03 7.01
CA GLN A 391 12.47 -17.49 7.80
C GLN A 391 12.56 -17.17 9.30
N SER A 392 13.69 -16.67 9.79
CA SER A 392 13.88 -16.40 11.22
C SER A 392 13.35 -15.03 11.64
N LEU A 393 12.44 -14.97 12.60
CA LEU A 393 12.00 -13.72 13.25
C LEU A 393 12.92 -13.30 14.42
N SER A 394 14.06 -13.97 14.61
CA SER A 394 15.05 -13.62 15.64
C SER A 394 16.21 -12.78 15.11
N THR A 395 16.17 -12.35 13.86
CA THR A 395 17.14 -11.48 13.20
C THR A 395 16.42 -10.44 12.34
N LEU A 396 17.11 -9.33 12.08
CA LEU A 396 16.62 -8.29 11.15
C LEU A 396 17.09 -8.52 9.71
N LEU A 397 17.82 -9.60 9.42
CA LEU A 397 18.25 -9.96 8.07
C LEU A 397 17.16 -10.75 7.34
N GLY A 398 17.02 -10.57 6.01
CA GLY A 398 15.98 -11.14 5.17
C GLY A 398 14.59 -10.55 5.45
N LYS A 399 14.52 -9.24 5.68
CA LYS A 399 13.35 -8.54 6.21
C LYS A 399 13.03 -7.25 5.46
N GLN A 400 11.77 -6.88 5.59
CA GLN A 400 11.33 -5.51 5.46
C GLN A 400 11.01 -4.97 6.85
N LEU A 401 11.52 -3.78 7.18
CA LEU A 401 11.35 -3.12 8.47
C LEU A 401 10.50 -1.87 8.30
N ARG A 402 9.72 -1.54 9.33
CA ARG A 402 8.89 -0.32 9.40
C ARG A 402 9.16 0.40 10.72
N ILE A 403 9.53 1.68 10.64
CA ILE A 403 10.22 2.42 11.71
C ILE A 403 9.61 3.81 11.85
N ASP A 404 9.18 4.18 13.04
CA ASP A 404 8.83 5.56 13.36
C ASP A 404 10.10 6.32 13.75
N VAL A 405 10.43 7.34 12.96
CA VAL A 405 11.67 8.13 13.08
C VAL A 405 11.46 9.54 13.61
N ASP A 406 10.23 9.87 14.03
CA ASP A 406 9.87 11.18 14.60
C ASP A 406 10.21 11.27 16.09
N VAL A 407 11.42 10.81 16.43
CA VAL A 407 11.94 10.75 17.78
C VAL A 407 13.26 11.53 17.88
N GLU A 408 13.37 12.44 18.88
CA GLU A 408 14.55 13.27 19.06
C GLU A 408 15.60 12.69 20.00
N ASN A 409 15.21 11.74 20.84
CA ASN A 409 16.11 11.11 21.79
C ASN A 409 16.56 9.74 21.31
N PRO A 410 17.79 9.29 21.64
CA PRO A 410 18.25 7.94 21.32
C PRO A 410 17.24 6.88 21.80
N PRO A 411 16.99 5.83 21.02
CA PRO A 411 17.70 5.42 19.79
C PRO A 411 17.28 6.17 18.51
N TYR A 412 16.53 7.25 18.59
CA TYR A 412 16.03 8.09 17.49
C TYR A 412 14.98 7.38 16.62
N TYR A 413 14.39 6.31 17.14
CA TYR A 413 13.25 5.60 16.55
C TYR A 413 12.40 4.96 17.65
N VAL A 414 11.18 4.60 17.28
CA VAL A 414 10.29 3.72 18.05
C VAL A 414 9.58 2.75 17.11
N MET A 415 9.01 1.69 17.68
CA MET A 415 8.17 0.77 16.92
C MET A 415 6.84 1.46 16.57
N PRO A 416 6.46 1.55 15.30
CA PRO A 416 5.16 2.06 14.89
C PRO A 416 4.00 1.23 15.46
N ALA A 417 2.90 1.89 15.78
CA ALA A 417 1.65 1.18 16.04
C ALA A 417 1.26 0.33 14.82
N GLY A 418 0.73 -0.87 15.06
CA GLY A 418 0.31 -1.78 14.00
C GLY A 418 1.42 -2.64 13.37
N ASN A 419 2.67 -2.56 13.84
CA ASN A 419 3.68 -3.55 13.41
C ASN A 419 3.25 -4.96 13.84
N PRO A 420 3.42 -5.98 12.95
CA PRO A 420 2.82 -7.30 13.13
C PRO A 420 3.44 -8.14 14.26
N PHE A 421 4.67 -7.81 14.72
CA PHE A 421 5.40 -8.59 15.70
C PHE A 421 5.75 -7.81 17.00
N PRO A 422 4.80 -7.12 17.66
CA PRO A 422 5.10 -6.23 18.78
C PRO A 422 5.67 -6.96 20.01
N GLY A 423 5.44 -8.27 20.13
CA GLY A 423 5.96 -9.12 21.21
C GLY A 423 7.39 -9.62 21.01
N ALA A 424 8.01 -9.37 19.87
CA ALA A 424 9.36 -9.85 19.55
C ALA A 424 10.48 -9.13 20.33
N GLY A 425 10.18 -7.96 20.89
CA GLY A 425 11.15 -7.09 21.56
C GLY A 425 11.94 -6.22 20.59
N ASP A 426 12.50 -5.12 21.08
CA ASP A 426 13.28 -4.18 20.29
C ASP A 426 14.68 -4.75 19.98
N PRO A 427 15.21 -4.67 18.75
CA PRO A 427 14.60 -4.05 17.54
C PRO A 427 13.78 -5.02 16.66
N LEU A 428 13.55 -6.26 17.05
CA LEU A 428 12.85 -7.28 16.23
C LEU A 428 11.38 -6.92 15.99
N ASN A 429 10.79 -6.08 16.86
CA ASN A 429 9.45 -5.53 16.71
C ASN A 429 9.30 -4.53 15.55
N LEU A 430 10.41 -4.16 14.89
CA LEU A 430 10.42 -3.34 13.67
C LEU A 430 10.12 -4.16 12.41
N ILE A 431 10.15 -5.50 12.50
CA ILE A 431 9.88 -6.36 11.34
C ILE A 431 8.46 -6.11 10.82
N TRP A 432 8.37 -5.79 9.52
CA TRP A 432 7.12 -5.60 8.79
C TRP A 432 6.75 -6.82 7.94
N ALA A 433 7.73 -7.38 7.21
CA ALA A 433 7.60 -8.62 6.45
C ALA A 433 8.93 -9.40 6.48
N TYR A 434 8.90 -10.67 6.08
CA TYR A 434 10.05 -11.57 6.16
C TYR A 434 10.04 -12.60 5.02
N GLY A 435 11.09 -13.43 4.97
CA GLY A 435 11.22 -14.43 3.91
C GLY A 435 11.75 -13.85 2.61
N LEU A 436 12.66 -12.87 2.70
CA LEU A 436 13.30 -12.19 1.58
C LEU A 436 14.77 -12.61 1.48
N ARG A 437 15.31 -12.66 0.25
CA ARG A 437 16.71 -13.02 -0.01
C ARG A 437 17.62 -11.79 -0.11
N ASN A 438 17.40 -10.96 -1.10
CA ASN A 438 18.12 -9.71 -1.29
C ASN A 438 17.17 -8.68 -1.96
N PRO A 439 16.21 -8.16 -1.21
CA PRO A 439 15.23 -7.18 -1.68
C PRO A 439 15.94 -5.86 -2.00
N TRP A 440 16.54 -5.84 -3.20
CA TRP A 440 17.45 -4.77 -3.61
C TRP A 440 16.74 -3.42 -3.70
N ARG A 441 15.54 -3.39 -4.31
CA ARG A 441 14.73 -2.18 -4.40
C ARG A 441 13.27 -2.48 -4.10
N PHE A 442 12.64 -1.53 -3.44
CA PHE A 442 11.20 -1.48 -3.29
C PHE A 442 10.68 -0.05 -3.46
N SER A 443 9.42 0.10 -3.75
CA SER A 443 8.76 1.41 -3.85
C SER A 443 7.30 1.32 -3.47
N PHE A 444 6.74 2.43 -3.02
CA PHE A 444 5.30 2.56 -2.83
C PHE A 444 4.67 3.16 -4.08
N ASP A 445 3.54 2.62 -4.50
CA ASP A 445 2.67 3.34 -5.41
C ASP A 445 2.03 4.52 -4.68
N ARG A 446 2.35 5.73 -5.09
CA ARG A 446 1.87 6.97 -4.46
C ARG A 446 0.35 7.11 -4.44
N ALA A 447 -0.38 6.42 -5.34
CA ALA A 447 -1.83 6.53 -5.45
C ALA A 447 -2.57 5.45 -4.65
N THR A 448 -2.01 4.24 -4.54
CA THR A 448 -2.70 3.11 -3.90
C THR A 448 -2.09 2.74 -2.55
N GLY A 449 -0.87 3.21 -2.27
CA GLY A 449 -0.12 2.81 -1.08
C GLY A 449 0.41 1.37 -1.14
N GLU A 450 0.20 0.65 -2.24
CA GLU A 450 0.74 -0.69 -2.42
C GLU A 450 2.26 -0.67 -2.46
N LEU A 451 2.87 -1.68 -1.85
CA LEU A 451 4.32 -1.83 -1.78
C LEU A 451 4.78 -2.87 -2.80
N TYR A 452 5.64 -2.44 -3.70
CA TYR A 452 6.27 -3.27 -4.73
C TYR A 452 7.70 -3.57 -4.32
N THR A 453 8.04 -4.84 -4.16
CA THR A 453 9.39 -5.29 -3.77
C THR A 453 9.97 -6.16 -4.87
N ALA A 454 11.18 -5.84 -5.32
CA ALA A 454 11.95 -6.69 -6.22
C ALA A 454 13.02 -7.42 -5.40
N ASP A 455 12.88 -8.72 -5.29
CA ASP A 455 13.79 -9.59 -4.55
C ASP A 455 14.66 -10.40 -5.51
N VAL A 456 15.99 -10.27 -5.33
CA VAL A 456 16.97 -10.93 -6.20
C VAL A 456 17.07 -12.41 -5.82
N GLY A 457 16.76 -13.28 -6.76
CA GLY A 457 16.86 -14.71 -6.63
C GLY A 457 18.30 -15.23 -6.58
N GLN A 458 18.47 -16.56 -6.45
CA GLN A 458 19.81 -17.12 -6.34
C GLN A 458 20.34 -17.66 -7.65
N ASP A 459 19.71 -18.68 -8.19
CA ASP A 459 20.24 -19.44 -9.32
C ASP A 459 19.25 -19.59 -10.47
N SER A 460 17.97 -19.30 -10.25
CA SER A 460 16.92 -19.68 -11.19
C SER A 460 15.87 -18.61 -11.46
N TRP A 461 15.40 -17.89 -10.45
CA TRP A 461 14.23 -17.02 -10.58
C TRP A 461 14.41 -15.68 -9.90
N GLU A 462 14.09 -14.63 -10.63
CA GLU A 462 13.91 -13.27 -10.12
C GLU A 462 12.43 -12.98 -9.89
N GLU A 463 12.09 -12.15 -8.88
CA GLU A 463 10.69 -11.94 -8.52
C GLU A 463 10.31 -10.50 -8.17
N VAL A 464 9.04 -10.19 -8.37
CA VAL A 464 8.39 -8.97 -7.86
C VAL A 464 7.20 -9.37 -7.02
N ASP A 465 7.23 -8.89 -5.78
CA ASP A 465 6.11 -9.00 -4.84
C ASP A 465 5.30 -7.71 -4.79
N VAL A 466 4.00 -7.84 -4.63
CA VAL A 466 3.11 -6.70 -4.41
C VAL A 466 2.31 -6.91 -3.14
N GLN A 467 2.52 -6.03 -2.19
CA GLN A 467 1.88 -6.05 -0.88
C GLN A 467 0.77 -5.00 -0.84
N PRO A 468 -0.45 -5.36 -0.44
CA PRO A 468 -1.52 -4.38 -0.24
C PRO A 468 -1.14 -3.32 0.80
N ALA A 469 -1.63 -2.10 0.63
CA ALA A 469 -1.39 -1.01 1.57
C ALA A 469 -1.75 -1.39 3.01
N GLY A 470 -0.87 -1.07 3.95
CA GLY A 470 -1.08 -1.29 5.37
C GLY A 470 -1.12 -2.75 5.85
N VAL A 471 -0.82 -3.73 5.01
CA VAL A 471 -0.83 -5.15 5.36
C VAL A 471 0.58 -5.62 5.71
N GLY A 472 0.88 -5.84 6.98
CA GLY A 472 2.16 -6.39 7.46
C GLY A 472 2.08 -7.88 7.79
N GLY A 473 3.23 -8.48 8.15
CA GLY A 473 3.33 -9.87 8.59
C GLY A 473 3.43 -10.91 7.47
N LEU A 474 3.60 -10.46 6.23
CA LEU A 474 3.73 -11.36 5.07
C LEU A 474 5.06 -12.13 5.10
N ASN A 475 5.00 -13.38 4.62
CA ASN A 475 6.15 -14.26 4.43
C ASN A 475 6.32 -14.53 2.93
N TYR A 476 7.38 -14.00 2.34
CA TYR A 476 7.67 -14.13 0.90
C TYR A 476 8.37 -15.44 0.51
N GLY A 477 8.73 -16.26 1.49
CA GLY A 477 9.05 -17.67 1.24
C GLY A 477 10.53 -18.04 1.20
N TRP A 478 11.45 -17.11 0.99
CA TRP A 478 12.87 -17.42 0.98
C TRP A 478 13.35 -18.00 2.35
N HIS A 479 14.10 -19.09 2.43
CA HIS A 479 14.69 -19.89 1.34
C HIS A 479 13.90 -21.17 0.98
N VAL A 480 12.66 -21.28 1.40
CA VAL A 480 11.80 -22.42 1.03
C VAL A 480 11.42 -22.33 -0.45
N PHE A 481 11.18 -21.12 -0.92
CA PHE A 481 10.88 -20.81 -2.32
C PHE A 481 11.91 -19.85 -2.92
N GLU A 482 12.15 -20.00 -4.22
CA GLU A 482 12.76 -19.02 -5.12
C GLU A 482 11.75 -18.75 -6.24
N GLY A 483 11.21 -17.54 -6.30
CA GLY A 483 10.01 -17.30 -7.08
C GLY A 483 8.82 -18.12 -6.55
N ARG A 484 8.13 -18.77 -7.46
CA ARG A 484 7.01 -19.69 -7.15
C ARG A 484 7.45 -21.15 -7.08
N HIS A 485 8.74 -21.41 -7.02
CA HIS A 485 9.34 -22.72 -7.12
C HIS A 485 10.02 -23.12 -5.81
N CYS A 486 9.99 -24.40 -5.48
CA CYS A 486 10.78 -24.89 -4.35
C CYS A 486 12.29 -24.69 -4.64
N PHE A 487 12.99 -24.05 -3.71
CA PHE A 487 14.37 -23.64 -3.91
C PHE A 487 15.32 -24.84 -4.06
N ASP A 488 15.19 -25.89 -3.23
CA ASP A 488 16.12 -27.01 -3.26
C ASP A 488 15.75 -28.04 -4.33
N PRO A 489 16.72 -28.56 -5.11
CA PRO A 489 16.55 -29.70 -5.99
C PRO A 489 16.23 -31.02 -5.27
N SER A 490 16.44 -31.15 -3.96
CA SER A 490 15.92 -32.23 -3.14
C SER A 490 14.53 -31.86 -2.63
N PRO A 491 13.51 -32.73 -2.67
CA PRO A 491 12.21 -32.37 -2.16
C PRO A 491 12.35 -31.96 -0.70
N ASP A 492 12.41 -30.65 -0.47
CA ASP A 492 12.36 -30.09 0.87
C ASP A 492 10.99 -30.48 1.44
N PRO A 493 10.94 -31.28 2.52
CA PRO A 493 9.69 -31.64 3.16
C PRO A 493 8.92 -30.40 3.66
N ASP A 494 9.59 -29.25 3.75
CA ASP A 494 9.05 -28.00 4.20
C ASP A 494 8.53 -27.10 3.05
N CYS A 495 8.68 -27.53 1.77
CA CYS A 495 8.10 -26.84 0.62
C CYS A 495 6.66 -27.33 0.35
N PRO A 496 5.63 -26.64 0.89
CA PRO A 496 4.26 -27.10 0.75
C PRO A 496 3.70 -26.87 -0.66
N ASN A 497 2.93 -27.82 -1.15
CA ASN A 497 2.18 -27.66 -2.39
C ASN A 497 0.68 -27.99 -2.15
N PRO A 498 -0.24 -27.00 -2.14
CA PRO A 498 -0.04 -25.58 -2.44
C PRO A 498 0.75 -24.82 -1.37
N PRO A 499 1.36 -23.66 -1.71
CA PRO A 499 2.21 -22.86 -0.81
C PRO A 499 1.37 -22.12 0.25
N THR A 500 0.88 -22.85 1.25
CA THR A 500 0.05 -22.29 2.32
C THR A 500 0.92 -21.59 3.37
N GLY A 501 0.54 -20.36 3.72
CA GLY A 501 1.28 -19.54 4.69
C GLY A 501 2.37 -18.67 4.08
N TYR A 502 2.51 -18.68 2.76
CA TYR A 502 3.45 -17.85 2.01
C TYR A 502 2.72 -16.91 1.06
N THR A 503 3.32 -15.77 0.81
CA THR A 503 2.89 -14.80 -0.20
C THR A 503 3.72 -15.02 -1.44
N MET A 504 3.08 -15.42 -2.53
CA MET A 504 3.78 -15.69 -3.78
C MET A 504 3.94 -14.39 -4.59
N PRO A 505 5.04 -14.25 -5.35
CA PRO A 505 5.27 -13.09 -6.19
C PRO A 505 4.20 -12.97 -7.28
N VAL A 506 3.94 -11.74 -7.70
CA VAL A 506 3.01 -11.45 -8.81
C VAL A 506 3.68 -11.59 -10.17
N LEU A 507 5.01 -11.51 -10.20
CA LEU A 507 5.84 -11.65 -11.39
C LEU A 507 7.10 -12.42 -11.04
N GLU A 508 7.50 -13.33 -11.92
CA GLU A 508 8.81 -13.96 -11.90
C GLU A 508 9.38 -14.08 -13.32
N TYR A 509 10.70 -14.17 -13.45
CA TYR A 509 11.38 -14.53 -14.69
C TYR A 509 12.63 -15.35 -14.38
N ASP A 510 12.97 -16.27 -15.30
CA ASP A 510 14.11 -17.16 -15.14
C ASP A 510 15.44 -16.50 -15.55
N HIS A 511 16.55 -17.05 -15.04
CA HIS A 511 17.92 -16.56 -15.30
C HIS A 511 18.40 -16.67 -16.75
N SER A 512 17.60 -17.21 -17.67
CA SER A 512 17.89 -17.08 -19.10
C SER A 512 17.56 -15.67 -19.65
N GLN A 513 16.81 -14.88 -18.87
CA GLN A 513 16.37 -13.52 -19.24
C GLN A 513 17.15 -12.42 -18.52
N GLY A 514 17.72 -12.71 -17.37
CA GLY A 514 18.47 -11.78 -16.53
C GLY A 514 19.17 -12.52 -15.40
N CYS A 515 19.73 -11.80 -14.44
CA CYS A 515 20.46 -12.43 -13.32
C CYS A 515 20.28 -11.73 -11.98
N ALA A 516 19.73 -10.52 -11.98
CA ALA A 516 19.52 -9.74 -10.77
C ALA A 516 18.53 -8.61 -11.03
N ILE A 517 17.30 -8.77 -10.58
CA ILE A 517 16.28 -7.74 -10.69
C ILE A 517 16.68 -6.49 -9.91
N THR A 518 16.53 -5.31 -10.51
CA THR A 518 16.92 -4.04 -9.90
C THR A 518 15.73 -3.20 -9.45
N GLY A 519 14.55 -3.79 -9.48
CA GLY A 519 13.32 -3.18 -8.99
C GLY A 519 12.80 -2.08 -9.86
N GLY A 520 11.99 -1.27 -9.30
CA GLY A 520 11.28 -0.27 -10.07
C GLY A 520 10.30 0.57 -9.27
N PHE A 521 9.52 1.28 -10.03
CA PHE A 521 8.52 2.21 -9.50
C PHE A 521 7.25 2.17 -10.34
N VAL A 522 6.12 2.42 -9.70
CA VAL A 522 4.85 2.69 -10.38
C VAL A 522 4.86 4.12 -10.89
N TYR A 523 4.72 4.32 -12.18
CA TYR A 523 4.67 5.67 -12.75
C TYR A 523 3.40 6.42 -12.31
N ARG A 524 3.61 7.60 -11.71
CA ARG A 524 2.54 8.54 -11.32
C ARG A 524 2.82 9.97 -11.77
N GLY A 525 3.69 10.12 -12.77
CA GLY A 525 4.17 11.41 -13.24
C GLY A 525 3.14 12.27 -13.96
N CYS A 526 3.54 13.54 -14.14
CA CYS A 526 2.73 14.56 -14.78
C CYS A 526 2.70 14.44 -16.32
N ALA A 527 3.83 14.00 -16.90
CA ALA A 527 4.03 14.11 -18.35
C ALA A 527 3.27 13.07 -19.17
N MET A 528 3.03 11.87 -18.63
CA MET A 528 2.45 10.74 -19.36
C MET A 528 1.25 10.15 -18.63
N PRO A 529 0.08 10.82 -18.64
CA PRO A 529 -1.09 10.40 -17.86
C PRO A 529 -1.59 8.98 -18.19
N ASP A 530 -1.42 8.52 -19.43
CA ASP A 530 -1.88 7.20 -19.86
C ASP A 530 -0.97 6.05 -19.38
N LEU A 531 0.20 6.37 -18.79
CA LEU A 531 1.09 5.40 -18.14
C LEU A 531 0.92 5.33 -16.63
N ARG A 532 0.09 6.17 -16.02
CA ARG A 532 -0.13 6.14 -14.57
C ARG A 532 -0.66 4.78 -14.14
N GLY A 533 -0.05 4.20 -13.10
CA GLY A 533 -0.36 2.84 -12.63
C GLY A 533 0.45 1.74 -13.31
N THR A 534 1.43 2.11 -14.14
CA THR A 534 2.33 1.16 -14.77
C THR A 534 3.61 1.04 -13.96
N TYR A 535 3.93 -0.16 -13.49
CA TYR A 535 5.19 -0.47 -12.81
C TYR A 535 6.29 -0.72 -13.83
N PHE A 536 7.41 -0.03 -13.68
CA PHE A 536 8.62 -0.19 -14.48
C PHE A 536 9.66 -0.95 -13.67
N TYR A 537 10.33 -1.93 -14.27
CA TYR A 537 11.40 -2.71 -13.66
C TYR A 537 12.49 -3.08 -14.67
N SER A 538 13.65 -3.46 -14.15
CA SER A 538 14.82 -3.81 -14.94
C SER A 538 15.62 -4.95 -14.29
N ASP A 539 16.67 -5.37 -14.97
CA ASP A 539 17.64 -6.35 -14.52
C ASP A 539 19.06 -5.83 -14.75
N TYR A 540 19.95 -6.07 -13.80
CA TYR A 540 21.32 -5.57 -13.84
C TYR A 540 22.15 -6.17 -15.00
N CYS A 541 21.96 -7.46 -15.28
CA CYS A 541 22.75 -8.17 -16.29
C CYS A 541 22.30 -7.91 -17.72
N SER A 542 21.01 -7.81 -17.91
CA SER A 542 20.39 -7.68 -19.24
C SER A 542 19.96 -6.27 -19.57
N ALA A 543 19.89 -5.39 -18.57
CA ALA A 543 19.46 -3.99 -18.68
C ALA A 543 18.14 -3.80 -19.45
N PHE A 544 17.29 -4.82 -19.55
CA PHE A 544 15.97 -4.64 -20.12
C PHE A 544 15.16 -3.65 -19.29
N ILE A 545 14.27 -2.92 -19.91
CA ILE A 545 13.24 -2.14 -19.24
C ILE A 545 11.90 -2.75 -19.60
N ARG A 546 11.21 -3.30 -18.61
CA ARG A 546 9.92 -3.95 -18.77
C ARG A 546 8.88 -3.32 -17.87
N THR A 547 7.62 -3.54 -18.19
CA THR A 547 6.50 -2.97 -17.45
C THR A 547 5.37 -3.96 -17.28
N PHE A 548 4.57 -3.74 -16.24
CA PHE A 548 3.22 -4.30 -16.14
C PHE A 548 2.26 -3.27 -15.51
N SER A 549 0.96 -3.44 -15.68
CA SER A 549 -0.03 -2.57 -15.06
C SER A 549 -1.17 -3.40 -14.49
N GLY A 550 -1.37 -3.26 -13.17
CA GLY A 550 -2.36 -4.02 -12.42
C GLY A 550 -1.95 -5.45 -12.07
N VAL A 551 -2.56 -5.96 -11.01
CA VAL A 551 -2.40 -7.34 -10.54
C VAL A 551 -3.79 -7.98 -10.46
N SER A 552 -3.95 -9.19 -11.02
CA SER A 552 -5.22 -9.91 -10.98
C SER A 552 -5.00 -11.41 -10.83
N GLY A 553 -5.70 -12.02 -9.89
CA GLY A 553 -5.56 -13.44 -9.62
C GLY A 553 -4.20 -13.86 -9.07
N GLY A 554 -3.42 -12.90 -8.53
CA GLY A 554 -2.05 -13.12 -8.07
C GLY A 554 -0.99 -12.95 -9.17
N ASP A 555 -1.35 -12.53 -10.38
CA ASP A 555 -0.43 -12.36 -11.49
C ASP A 555 -0.43 -10.92 -12.02
N ALA A 556 0.76 -10.44 -12.37
CA ALA A 556 0.95 -9.18 -13.08
C ALA A 556 0.25 -9.20 -14.44
N GLN A 557 -0.40 -8.10 -14.79
CA GLN A 557 -1.18 -7.96 -16.03
C GLN A 557 -0.52 -6.97 -16.98
N ASN A 558 -0.89 -7.06 -18.28
CA ASN A 558 -0.47 -6.12 -19.32
C ASN A 558 1.06 -5.95 -19.38
N LEU A 559 1.78 -7.06 -19.34
CA LEU A 559 3.24 -7.06 -19.45
C LEU A 559 3.68 -6.51 -20.82
N ALA A 560 4.73 -5.67 -20.81
CA ALA A 560 5.31 -5.15 -22.02
C ALA A 560 6.84 -5.01 -21.87
N ASP A 561 7.56 -5.34 -22.93
CA ASP A 561 8.97 -5.01 -23.06
C ASP A 561 9.11 -3.60 -23.67
N ARG A 562 9.76 -2.71 -22.93
CA ARG A 562 9.95 -1.30 -23.26
C ARG A 562 11.42 -0.95 -23.51
N THR A 563 12.28 -1.95 -23.58
CA THR A 563 13.74 -1.77 -23.69
C THR A 563 14.10 -0.89 -24.88
N ALA A 564 13.59 -1.24 -26.06
CA ALA A 564 13.85 -0.47 -27.27
C ALA A 564 13.20 0.92 -27.26
N ASP A 565 12.06 1.06 -26.60
CA ASP A 565 11.35 2.35 -26.47
C ASP A 565 12.11 3.29 -25.53
N ALA A 566 12.65 2.76 -24.44
CA ALA A 566 13.38 3.53 -23.42
C ALA A 566 14.84 3.82 -23.80
N ASP A 567 15.34 3.21 -24.89
CA ASP A 567 16.71 3.46 -25.36
C ASP A 567 16.91 4.94 -25.71
N PRO A 568 17.96 5.60 -25.16
CA PRO A 568 18.18 7.02 -25.41
C PRO A 568 18.63 7.26 -26.85
N PRO A 569 18.26 8.39 -27.47
CA PRO A 569 18.61 8.65 -28.86
C PRO A 569 20.12 8.88 -29.06
N GLY A 570 20.62 8.46 -30.23
CA GLY A 570 21.99 8.72 -30.65
C GLY A 570 22.96 7.61 -30.29
N SER A 571 24.08 7.95 -29.64
CA SER A 571 25.14 6.99 -29.26
C SER A 571 25.15 6.69 -27.78
N LEU A 572 24.11 7.07 -27.07
CA LEU A 572 23.93 6.74 -25.66
C LEU A 572 23.28 5.37 -25.53
N SER A 573 23.53 4.68 -24.44
CA SER A 573 22.89 3.41 -24.10
C SER A 573 22.61 3.36 -22.60
N ILE A 574 21.70 2.49 -22.20
CA ILE A 574 21.46 2.10 -20.82
C ILE A 574 21.92 0.65 -20.71
N ASP A 575 23.06 0.43 -20.03
CA ASP A 575 23.78 -0.85 -20.11
C ASP A 575 23.82 -1.62 -18.78
N SER A 576 23.72 -0.92 -17.64
CA SER A 576 23.87 -1.50 -16.30
C SER A 576 22.95 -0.81 -15.30
N VAL A 577 21.66 -1.13 -15.39
CA VAL A 577 20.65 -0.52 -14.53
C VAL A 577 20.81 -0.99 -13.09
N THR A 578 21.10 -0.07 -12.18
CA THR A 578 21.21 -0.35 -10.74
C THR A 578 19.92 -0.06 -9.98
N SER A 579 19.11 0.86 -10.50
CA SER A 579 17.90 1.30 -9.81
C SER A 579 17.02 2.14 -10.73
N PHE A 580 15.81 2.33 -10.29
CA PHE A 580 14.97 3.45 -10.67
C PHE A 580 14.86 4.45 -9.52
N GLY A 581 14.23 5.60 -9.79
CA GLY A 581 13.81 6.56 -8.80
C GLY A 581 12.85 7.56 -9.40
N GLU A 582 12.32 8.43 -8.57
CA GLU A 582 11.35 9.43 -9.02
C GLU A 582 11.66 10.81 -8.47
N ASP A 583 11.25 11.84 -9.23
CA ASP A 583 11.27 13.21 -8.73
C ASP A 583 9.98 13.55 -7.96
N ALA A 584 9.93 14.77 -7.42
CA ALA A 584 8.76 15.25 -6.69
C ALA A 584 7.47 15.27 -7.52
N ARG A 585 7.57 15.20 -8.85
CA ARG A 585 6.44 15.12 -9.79
C ARG A 585 6.03 13.70 -10.14
N GLY A 586 6.71 12.68 -9.59
CA GLY A 586 6.50 11.28 -9.91
C GLY A 586 7.02 10.88 -11.30
N GLU A 587 7.87 11.71 -11.91
CA GLU A 587 8.55 11.35 -13.16
C GLU A 587 9.66 10.34 -12.87
N LEU A 588 9.80 9.31 -13.70
CA LEU A 588 10.75 8.23 -13.48
C LEU A 588 12.13 8.50 -14.07
N TYR A 589 13.12 7.99 -13.34
CA TYR A 589 14.53 8.01 -13.73
C TYR A 589 15.11 6.61 -13.66
N VAL A 590 16.03 6.32 -14.56
CA VAL A 590 16.85 5.10 -14.61
C VAL A 590 18.26 5.47 -14.20
N VAL A 591 18.84 4.71 -13.29
CA VAL A 591 20.23 4.89 -12.83
C VAL A 591 21.09 3.84 -13.47
N ASP A 592 22.08 4.27 -14.25
CA ASP A 592 23.06 3.41 -14.90
C ASP A 592 24.40 3.47 -14.16
N GLN A 593 24.95 2.31 -13.77
CA GLN A 593 26.19 2.21 -13.00
C GLN A 593 27.40 2.80 -13.75
N GLY A 594 27.31 2.89 -15.06
CA GLY A 594 28.33 3.54 -15.91
C GLY A 594 28.56 5.02 -15.62
N GLY A 595 27.73 5.62 -14.76
CA GLY A 595 27.88 7.00 -14.30
C GLY A 595 26.84 7.95 -14.87
N GLU A 596 25.69 7.46 -15.25
CA GLU A 596 24.65 8.23 -15.92
C GLU A 596 23.29 8.06 -15.24
N VAL A 597 22.45 9.08 -15.36
CA VAL A 597 21.04 9.05 -14.98
C VAL A 597 20.19 9.50 -16.14
N PHE A 598 19.19 8.71 -16.49
CA PHE A 598 18.26 8.99 -17.57
C PHE A 598 16.86 9.23 -17.03
N LYS A 599 16.13 10.18 -17.60
CA LYS A 599 14.72 10.43 -17.31
C LYS A 599 13.87 9.76 -18.38
N ILE A 600 12.86 9.00 -18.02
CA ILE A 600 11.83 8.51 -18.93
C ILE A 600 10.92 9.67 -19.31
N VAL A 601 10.72 9.88 -20.60
CA VAL A 601 9.93 10.98 -21.15
C VAL A 601 9.01 10.49 -22.26
N PRO A 602 7.98 11.27 -22.66
CA PRO A 602 7.15 10.90 -23.80
C PRO A 602 7.99 10.67 -25.07
N GLY A 603 7.73 9.55 -25.75
CA GLY A 603 8.26 9.26 -27.08
C GLY A 603 7.58 10.10 -28.17
N SER A 604 8.22 10.20 -29.33
CA SER A 604 7.67 10.93 -30.48
C SER A 604 6.70 10.07 -31.30
#